data_a79df8ceaba7f1bfb67a04441dca1775
#
_entry.id   a79df8ceaba7f1bfb67a04441dca1775
#
_cell.length_a   1.000
_cell.length_b   1.000
_cell.length_c   1.000
_cell.angle_alpha   90.00
_cell.angle_beta   90.00
_cell.angle_gamma   90.00
#
_symmetry.space_group_name_H-M   'P 1'
#
loop_
_entity.id
_entity.type
_entity.pdbx_description
1 polymer ?
#
loop_
_entity_poly.entity_id
_entity_poly.type
_entity_poly.pdbx_seq_one_letter_code
_entity_poly.pdbx_strand_id
1 'polypeptide(L)'
;MIKPLYERLTFDQAQATVESRDRDDGTGKDLYMKGIFIQGGVKNQNERVYPVNEIGAAVDSIMERLREGQTVLGEADHPEELTVNLDRVSHIIQEMWMDGPNGYGKLKVVPTPMGNIVSTLLESGAKLGVSSRGSGNVNESGEVSEFEIVTVDIVAQPSAPKAYPKTVYESLWNYGKGQNIYNLAEAMVHDKKAQKYLQEGIVKFLEELAKGSN
;
A
#
# COMPACT_ATOMS: atom_id res chain seq x y z
N MET A 1 21.34 -3.27 -6.55
CA MET A 1 20.30 -4.26 -6.95
C MET A 1 18.95 -3.60 -6.75
N ILE A 2 18.21 -3.37 -7.82
CA ILE A 2 16.89 -2.72 -7.80
C ILE A 2 15.93 -3.59 -6.97
N LYS A 3 15.27 -2.98 -5.99
CA LYS A 3 14.34 -3.67 -5.07
C LYS A 3 12.95 -3.02 -5.14
N PRO A 4 11.88 -3.78 -4.89
CA PRO A 4 10.56 -3.20 -4.65
C PRO A 4 10.59 -2.26 -3.45
N LEU A 5 10.04 -1.07 -3.61
CA LEU A 5 9.97 -0.03 -2.60
C LEU A 5 8.52 0.39 -2.40
N TYR A 6 8.13 0.55 -1.15
CA TYR A 6 6.77 0.90 -0.73
C TYR A 6 6.81 2.00 0.30
N GLU A 7 5.99 3.03 0.11
CA GLU A 7 5.84 4.14 1.03
C GLU A 7 4.37 4.28 1.42
N ARG A 8 4.03 3.97 2.67
CA ARG A 8 2.66 4.08 3.19
C ARG A 8 2.44 5.41 3.88
N LEU A 9 1.37 6.08 3.52
CA LEU A 9 0.86 7.25 4.21
C LEU A 9 -0.56 6.97 4.71
N THR A 10 -0.80 7.23 5.99
CA THR A 10 -2.15 7.22 6.55
C THR A 10 -2.98 8.34 5.92
N PHE A 11 -4.31 8.30 6.05
CA PHE A 11 -5.21 9.34 5.56
C PHE A 11 -4.77 10.74 6.03
N ASP A 12 -4.44 10.85 7.33
CA ASP A 12 -4.03 12.12 7.92
C ASP A 12 -2.61 12.55 7.49
N GLN A 13 -1.65 11.62 7.35
CA GLN A 13 -0.32 11.90 6.80
C GLN A 13 -0.35 12.30 5.33
N ALA A 14 -1.21 11.65 4.55
CA ALA A 14 -1.45 12.00 3.15
C ALA A 14 -2.23 13.32 3.00
N GLN A 15 -2.74 13.90 4.09
CA GLN A 15 -3.67 15.05 4.03
C GLN A 15 -4.79 14.79 3.03
N ALA A 16 -5.27 13.55 3.01
CA ALA A 16 -6.18 13.07 1.98
C ALA A 16 -7.56 13.74 2.09
N THR A 17 -8.11 14.09 0.95
CA THR A 17 -9.49 14.57 0.80
C THR A 17 -10.23 13.66 -0.15
N VAL A 18 -11.54 13.47 0.12
CA VAL A 18 -12.45 12.71 -0.74
C VAL A 18 -13.43 13.68 -1.37
N GLU A 19 -13.48 13.70 -2.69
CA GLU A 19 -14.38 14.54 -3.48
C GLU A 19 -15.36 13.65 -4.25
N SER A 20 -16.62 14.04 -4.26
CA SER A 20 -17.66 13.40 -5.07
C SER A 20 -18.17 14.38 -6.11
N ARG A 21 -18.26 13.93 -7.38
CA ARG A 21 -18.78 14.72 -8.50
C ARG A 21 -19.86 13.94 -9.21
N ASP A 22 -20.98 14.60 -9.50
CA ASP A 22 -22.03 14.00 -10.32
C ASP A 22 -21.47 13.69 -11.72
N ARG A 23 -21.85 12.54 -12.27
CA ARG A 23 -21.50 12.17 -13.64
C ARG A 23 -22.32 12.98 -14.62
N ASP A 24 -21.69 13.35 -15.73
CA ASP A 24 -22.36 14.15 -16.78
C ASP A 24 -23.58 13.44 -17.38
N ASP A 25 -23.61 12.10 -17.34
CA ASP A 25 -24.71 11.27 -17.82
C ASP A 25 -25.85 11.06 -16.79
N GLY A 26 -25.74 11.64 -15.59
CA GLY A 26 -26.72 11.53 -14.52
C GLY A 26 -26.84 10.15 -13.87
N THR A 27 -25.94 9.20 -14.19
CA THR A 27 -26.01 7.80 -13.70
C THR A 27 -25.41 7.59 -12.31
N GLY A 28 -25.02 8.65 -11.61
CA GLY A 28 -24.43 8.57 -10.27
C GLY A 28 -23.26 9.53 -10.07
N LYS A 29 -22.38 9.19 -9.14
CA LYS A 29 -21.25 10.03 -8.76
C LYS A 29 -19.93 9.33 -9.02
N ASP A 30 -18.95 10.10 -9.47
CA ASP A 30 -17.57 9.71 -9.46
C ASP A 30 -16.92 10.12 -8.14
N LEU A 31 -16.14 9.24 -7.55
CA LEU A 31 -15.42 9.46 -6.31
C LEU A 31 -13.93 9.64 -6.58
N TYR A 32 -13.37 10.67 -5.99
CA TYR A 32 -11.95 11.02 -6.12
C TYR A 32 -11.29 11.07 -4.75
N MET A 33 -10.03 10.71 -4.70
CA MET A 33 -9.18 10.91 -3.54
C MET A 33 -7.95 11.72 -3.96
N LYS A 34 -7.61 12.75 -3.18
CA LYS A 34 -6.51 13.68 -3.46
C LYS A 34 -5.69 13.88 -2.20
N GLY A 35 -4.37 13.97 -2.34
CA GLY A 35 -3.49 14.20 -1.21
C GLY A 35 -2.02 13.96 -1.55
N ILE A 36 -1.19 13.87 -0.53
CA ILE A 36 0.22 13.48 -0.66
C ILE A 36 0.28 11.98 -0.96
N PHE A 37 0.91 11.63 -2.07
CA PHE A 37 1.11 10.24 -2.46
C PHE A 37 2.48 9.71 -2.04
N ILE A 38 3.48 10.60 -1.93
CA ILE A 38 4.82 10.27 -1.43
C ILE A 38 5.46 11.50 -0.77
N GLN A 39 6.17 11.28 0.35
CA GLN A 39 6.85 12.33 1.09
C GLN A 39 8.35 12.33 0.81
N GLY A 40 8.92 13.51 0.55
CA GLY A 40 10.33 13.70 0.28
C GLY A 40 11.09 14.27 1.47
N GLY A 41 12.38 13.92 1.56
CA GLY A 41 13.31 14.49 2.52
C GLY A 41 13.08 14.08 3.97
N VAL A 42 12.10 13.23 4.26
CA VAL A 42 11.79 12.72 5.61
C VAL A 42 12.02 11.21 5.68
N LYS A 43 12.49 10.75 6.84
CA LYS A 43 12.68 9.32 7.09
C LYS A 43 11.31 8.67 7.33
N ASN A 44 10.97 7.71 6.50
CA ASN A 44 9.70 6.99 6.58
C ASN A 44 9.72 5.82 7.59
N GLN A 45 8.61 5.09 7.72
CA GLN A 45 8.50 3.94 8.63
C GLN A 45 9.41 2.76 8.24
N ASN A 46 9.87 2.70 6.99
CA ASN A 46 10.82 1.70 6.51
C ASN A 46 12.28 2.18 6.64
N GLU A 47 12.50 3.25 7.42
CA GLU A 47 13.80 3.89 7.63
C GLU A 47 14.45 4.46 6.36
N ARG A 48 13.66 4.71 5.30
CA ARG A 48 14.11 5.22 4.02
C ARG A 48 13.87 6.72 3.90
N VAL A 49 14.76 7.39 3.19
CA VAL A 49 14.63 8.80 2.80
C VAL A 49 14.59 8.86 1.28
N TYR A 50 13.54 9.45 0.75
CA TYR A 50 13.41 9.71 -0.68
C TYR A 50 13.88 11.15 -0.96
N PRO A 51 14.99 11.37 -1.66
CA PRO A 51 15.42 12.70 -2.07
C PRO A 51 14.35 13.38 -2.92
N VAL A 52 14.20 14.69 -2.76
CA VAL A 52 13.14 15.44 -3.47
C VAL A 52 13.29 15.38 -4.99
N ASN A 53 14.53 15.36 -5.49
CA ASN A 53 14.81 15.20 -6.92
C ASN A 53 14.39 13.81 -7.46
N GLU A 54 14.55 12.75 -6.67
CA GLU A 54 14.10 11.39 -7.05
C GLU A 54 12.57 11.35 -7.14
N ILE A 55 11.86 11.97 -6.19
CA ILE A 55 10.40 12.06 -6.24
C ILE A 55 9.97 12.91 -7.44
N GLY A 56 10.62 14.04 -7.69
CA GLY A 56 10.32 14.88 -8.84
C GLY A 56 10.42 14.11 -10.15
N ALA A 57 11.53 13.40 -10.37
CA ALA A 57 11.71 12.57 -11.56
C ALA A 57 10.64 11.46 -11.69
N ALA A 58 10.27 10.81 -10.57
CA ALA A 58 9.25 9.77 -10.55
C ALA A 58 7.84 10.34 -10.85
N VAL A 59 7.50 11.52 -10.32
CA VAL A 59 6.25 12.22 -10.61
C VAL A 59 6.19 12.63 -12.09
N ASP A 60 7.28 13.18 -12.63
CA ASP A 60 7.36 13.57 -14.04
C ASP A 60 7.17 12.36 -14.97
N SER A 61 7.76 11.21 -14.63
CA SER A 61 7.59 9.96 -15.38
C SER A 61 6.14 9.48 -15.39
N ILE A 62 5.43 9.53 -14.27
CA ILE A 62 3.99 9.21 -14.23
C ILE A 62 3.19 10.18 -15.10
N MET A 63 3.49 11.49 -15.02
CA MET A 63 2.78 12.50 -15.80
C MET A 63 3.05 12.38 -17.30
N GLU A 64 4.25 11.98 -17.70
CA GLU A 64 4.57 11.70 -19.10
C GLU A 64 3.75 10.52 -19.63
N ARG A 65 3.69 9.41 -18.90
CA ARG A 65 2.83 8.25 -19.22
C ARG A 65 1.37 8.66 -19.40
N LEU A 66 0.83 9.48 -18.50
CA LEU A 66 -0.55 9.98 -18.59
C LEU A 66 -0.77 10.87 -19.81
N ARG A 67 0.19 11.75 -20.16
CA ARG A 67 0.13 12.60 -21.37
C ARG A 67 0.19 11.80 -22.67
N GLU A 68 0.90 10.68 -22.66
CA GLU A 68 0.95 9.73 -23.77
C GLU A 68 -0.32 8.88 -23.91
N GLY A 69 -1.31 9.10 -23.03
CA GLY A 69 -2.59 8.38 -23.03
C GLY A 69 -2.53 7.01 -22.34
N GLN A 70 -1.44 6.71 -21.64
CA GLN A 70 -1.37 5.49 -20.84
C GLN A 70 -2.26 5.63 -19.58
N THR A 71 -2.90 4.53 -19.17
CA THR A 71 -3.66 4.48 -17.94
C THR A 71 -2.79 3.92 -16.82
N VAL A 72 -2.64 4.66 -15.73
CA VAL A 72 -1.96 4.20 -14.52
C VAL A 72 -3.02 3.67 -13.55
N LEU A 73 -3.10 2.35 -13.46
CA LEU A 73 -4.04 1.64 -12.59
C LEU A 73 -3.45 1.51 -11.18
N GLY A 74 -4.32 1.59 -10.15
CA GLY A 74 -3.95 1.33 -8.77
C GLY A 74 -4.87 0.30 -8.13
N GLU A 75 -4.35 -0.40 -7.14
CA GLU A 75 -5.03 -1.51 -6.48
C GLU A 75 -5.56 -1.11 -5.11
N ALA A 76 -6.55 -1.87 -4.64
CA ALA A 76 -6.91 -1.86 -3.22
C ALA A 76 -6.07 -2.91 -2.50
N ASP A 77 -5.55 -2.52 -1.32
CA ASP A 77 -4.54 -3.24 -0.55
C ASP A 77 -3.14 -3.21 -1.20
N HIS A 78 -2.17 -3.82 -0.57
CA HIS A 78 -0.76 -3.66 -0.90
C HIS A 78 -0.11 -4.98 -1.30
N PRO A 79 -0.11 -5.34 -2.60
CA PRO A 79 0.58 -6.53 -3.06
C PRO A 79 2.10 -6.39 -2.95
N GLU A 80 2.80 -7.50 -2.77
CA GLU A 80 4.27 -7.54 -2.78
C GLU A 80 4.86 -7.42 -4.20
N GLU A 81 4.02 -7.56 -5.22
CA GLU A 81 4.40 -7.59 -6.62
C GLU A 81 4.41 -6.17 -7.22
N LEU A 82 5.37 -5.88 -8.09
CA LEU A 82 5.41 -4.60 -8.83
C LEU A 82 4.36 -4.56 -9.95
N THR A 83 3.94 -5.70 -10.46
CA THR A 83 2.91 -5.79 -11.50
C THR A 83 1.52 -5.55 -10.91
N VAL A 84 0.71 -4.72 -11.57
CA VAL A 84 -0.67 -4.47 -11.20
C VAL A 84 -1.54 -5.67 -11.60
N ASN A 85 -2.28 -6.22 -10.63
CA ASN A 85 -3.23 -7.30 -10.85
C ASN A 85 -4.63 -6.72 -11.11
N LEU A 86 -5.20 -7.01 -12.28
CA LEU A 86 -6.49 -6.46 -12.69
C LEU A 86 -7.65 -6.83 -11.76
N ASP A 87 -7.58 -7.97 -11.09
CA ASP A 87 -8.59 -8.40 -10.11
C ASP A 87 -8.65 -7.49 -8.87
N ARG A 88 -7.58 -6.72 -8.60
CA ARG A 88 -7.47 -5.83 -7.44
C ARG A 88 -7.60 -4.35 -7.80
N VAL A 89 -7.70 -4.02 -9.08
CA VAL A 89 -7.84 -2.63 -9.51
C VAL A 89 -9.05 -2.00 -8.88
N SER A 90 -8.84 -0.87 -8.22
CA SER A 90 -9.88 -0.09 -7.54
C SER A 90 -9.98 1.34 -8.07
N HIS A 91 -8.92 1.84 -8.69
CA HIS A 91 -8.84 3.24 -9.12
C HIS A 91 -7.83 3.45 -10.25
N ILE A 92 -7.85 4.65 -10.81
CA ILE A 92 -6.89 5.14 -11.79
C ILE A 92 -6.26 6.43 -11.28
N ILE A 93 -4.97 6.60 -11.49
CA ILE A 93 -4.28 7.87 -11.23
C ILE A 93 -4.65 8.84 -12.35
N GLN A 94 -5.13 10.03 -11.99
CA GLN A 94 -5.48 11.07 -12.96
C GLN A 94 -4.41 12.11 -13.16
N GLU A 95 -3.77 12.49 -12.06
CA GLU A 95 -2.70 13.50 -12.08
C GLU A 95 -1.77 13.32 -10.88
N MET A 96 -0.53 13.71 -11.04
CA MET A 96 0.45 13.90 -9.98
C MET A 96 1.20 15.22 -10.21
N TRP A 97 1.66 15.84 -9.13
CA TRP A 97 2.48 17.07 -9.19
C TRP A 97 3.34 17.21 -7.95
N MET A 98 4.39 17.99 -8.02
CA MET A 98 5.19 18.36 -6.87
C MET A 98 4.59 19.58 -6.18
N ASP A 99 4.51 19.53 -4.83
CA ASP A 99 4.24 20.68 -3.99
C ASP A 99 5.21 20.64 -2.80
N GLY A 100 6.14 21.60 -2.78
CA GLY A 100 7.29 21.57 -1.89
C GLY A 100 8.11 20.30 -2.07
N PRO A 101 8.44 19.57 -0.99
CA PRO A 101 9.20 18.32 -1.07
C PRO A 101 8.36 17.10 -1.43
N ASN A 102 7.04 17.23 -1.49
CA ASN A 102 6.13 16.10 -1.58
C ASN A 102 5.54 15.93 -3.00
N GLY A 103 5.36 14.68 -3.41
CA GLY A 103 4.57 14.33 -4.57
C GLY A 103 3.09 14.19 -4.18
N TYR A 104 2.26 15.08 -4.71
CA TYR A 104 0.80 15.05 -4.59
C TYR A 104 0.18 14.31 -5.76
N GLY A 105 -1.03 13.83 -5.55
CA GLY A 105 -1.78 13.22 -6.63
C GLY A 105 -3.28 13.25 -6.43
N LYS A 106 -3.97 12.93 -7.51
CA LYS A 106 -5.41 12.72 -7.56
C LYS A 106 -5.69 11.40 -8.27
N LEU A 107 -6.50 10.59 -7.65
CA LEU A 107 -7.00 9.34 -8.21
C LEU A 107 -8.53 9.35 -8.32
N LYS A 108 -9.05 8.58 -9.26
CA LYS A 108 -10.48 8.33 -9.45
C LYS A 108 -10.79 6.89 -9.14
N VAL A 109 -11.70 6.63 -8.22
CA VAL A 109 -12.21 5.29 -7.94
C VAL A 109 -13.04 4.82 -9.12
N VAL A 110 -12.82 3.59 -9.59
CA VAL A 110 -13.52 3.01 -10.74
C VAL A 110 -14.44 1.87 -10.30
N PRO A 111 -15.58 1.63 -11.00
CA PRO A 111 -16.60 0.68 -10.56
C PRO A 111 -16.21 -0.79 -10.83
N THR A 112 -15.00 -1.18 -10.44
CA THR A 112 -14.57 -2.57 -10.35
C THR A 112 -15.05 -3.18 -9.03
N PRO A 113 -15.00 -4.51 -8.83
CA PRO A 113 -15.35 -5.13 -7.55
C PRO A 113 -14.60 -4.49 -6.36
N MET A 114 -13.29 -4.25 -6.49
CA MET A 114 -12.49 -3.62 -5.43
C MET A 114 -12.76 -2.12 -5.33
N GLY A 115 -13.01 -1.43 -6.44
CA GLY A 115 -13.40 -0.03 -6.43
C GLY A 115 -14.75 0.21 -5.74
N ASN A 116 -15.71 -0.68 -5.91
CA ASN A 116 -17.00 -0.61 -5.21
C ASN A 116 -16.83 -0.77 -3.68
N ILE A 117 -15.93 -1.66 -3.24
CA ILE A 117 -15.58 -1.81 -1.83
C ILE A 117 -14.95 -0.51 -1.30
N VAL A 118 -13.98 0.04 -2.02
CA VAL A 118 -13.32 1.31 -1.66
C VAL A 118 -14.33 2.45 -1.59
N SER A 119 -15.22 2.60 -2.60
CA SER A 119 -16.27 3.61 -2.60
C SER A 119 -17.19 3.50 -1.38
N THR A 120 -17.68 2.30 -1.10
CA THR A 120 -18.55 2.03 0.04
C THR A 120 -17.89 2.41 1.37
N LEU A 121 -16.60 2.07 1.53
CA LEU A 121 -15.84 2.40 2.73
C LEU A 121 -15.66 3.92 2.88
N LEU A 122 -15.26 4.62 1.81
CA LEU A 122 -15.05 6.08 1.85
C LEU A 122 -16.37 6.82 2.09
N GLU A 123 -17.48 6.43 1.44
CA GLU A 123 -18.82 7.01 1.64
C GLU A 123 -19.35 6.74 3.05
N SER A 124 -18.93 5.63 3.68
CA SER A 124 -19.25 5.31 5.08
C SER A 124 -18.35 6.05 6.08
N GLY A 125 -17.45 6.92 5.62
CA GLY A 125 -16.56 7.70 6.47
C GLY A 125 -15.28 6.98 6.89
N ALA A 126 -14.94 5.82 6.29
CA ALA A 126 -13.68 5.16 6.56
C ALA A 126 -12.51 6.00 6.03
N LYS A 127 -11.47 6.14 6.85
CA LYS A 127 -10.24 6.83 6.48
C LYS A 127 -9.28 5.82 5.84
N LEU A 128 -9.14 5.85 4.53
CA LEU A 128 -8.19 5.04 3.79
C LEU A 128 -6.92 5.85 3.50
N GLY A 129 -5.78 5.21 3.61
CA GLY A 129 -4.49 5.81 3.25
C GLY A 129 -4.09 5.48 1.82
N VAL A 130 -2.89 5.91 1.45
CA VAL A 130 -2.26 5.58 0.18
C VAL A 130 -0.87 4.98 0.39
N SER A 131 -0.41 4.20 -0.58
CA SER A 131 0.94 3.65 -0.60
C SER A 131 1.52 3.75 -1.99
N SER A 132 2.57 4.55 -2.19
CA SER A 132 3.32 4.52 -3.43
C SER A 132 4.09 3.20 -3.53
N ARG A 133 4.00 2.57 -4.70
CA ARG A 133 4.67 1.32 -5.05
C ARG A 133 5.58 1.56 -6.24
N GLY A 134 6.84 1.16 -6.08
CA GLY A 134 7.84 1.42 -7.10
C GLY A 134 9.07 0.54 -6.94
N SER A 135 10.11 0.88 -7.66
CA SER A 135 11.41 0.24 -7.59
C SER A 135 12.53 1.27 -7.47
N GLY A 136 13.64 0.87 -6.90
CA GLY A 136 14.82 1.73 -6.75
C GLY A 136 15.93 1.04 -5.98
N ASN A 137 17.04 1.77 -5.82
CA ASN A 137 18.15 1.35 -4.99
C ASN A 137 18.08 2.05 -3.63
N VAL A 138 18.55 1.36 -2.59
CA VAL A 138 18.66 1.91 -1.23
C VAL A 138 20.10 1.70 -0.77
N ASN A 139 20.77 2.78 -0.38
CA ASN A 139 22.11 2.73 0.16
C ASN A 139 22.10 2.34 1.66
N GLU A 140 23.29 2.20 2.27
CA GLU A 140 23.43 1.81 3.68
C GLU A 140 22.85 2.83 4.66
N SER A 141 22.73 4.10 4.27
CA SER A 141 22.11 5.16 5.07
C SER A 141 20.58 5.22 4.94
N GLY A 142 19.99 4.37 4.11
CA GLY A 142 18.56 4.34 3.84
C GLY A 142 18.10 5.35 2.78
N GLU A 143 19.02 6.01 2.08
CA GLU A 143 18.69 6.95 1.01
C GLU A 143 18.35 6.22 -0.29
N VAL A 144 17.25 6.62 -0.92
CA VAL A 144 16.72 6.01 -2.15
C VAL A 144 17.30 6.73 -3.38
N SER A 145 17.65 5.97 -4.41
CA SER A 145 18.09 6.47 -5.72
C SER A 145 17.50 5.64 -6.85
N GLU A 146 17.48 6.21 -8.05
CA GLU A 146 16.91 5.58 -9.25
C GLU A 146 15.46 5.12 -9.02
N PHE A 147 14.68 5.98 -8.36
CA PHE A 147 13.33 5.64 -7.95
C PHE A 147 12.33 5.81 -9.09
N GLU A 148 11.62 4.73 -9.40
CA GLU A 148 10.52 4.71 -10.36
C GLU A 148 9.21 4.33 -9.67
N ILE A 149 8.18 5.17 -9.78
CA ILE A 149 6.83 4.84 -9.29
C ILE A 149 6.13 3.99 -10.35
N VAL A 150 5.70 2.80 -9.95
CA VAL A 150 4.82 1.94 -10.76
C VAL A 150 3.38 2.42 -10.65
N THR A 151 2.91 2.60 -9.42
CA THR A 151 1.56 3.08 -9.09
C THR A 151 1.49 3.59 -7.65
N VAL A 152 0.30 4.05 -7.27
CA VAL A 152 -0.07 4.37 -5.89
C VAL A 152 -1.32 3.58 -5.57
N ASP A 153 -1.29 2.79 -4.50
CA ASP A 153 -2.37 1.92 -4.06
C ASP A 153 -3.19 2.57 -2.94
N ILE A 154 -4.48 2.20 -2.82
CA ILE A 154 -5.30 2.58 -1.67
C ILE A 154 -5.17 1.50 -0.60
N VAL A 155 -4.80 1.90 0.61
CA VAL A 155 -4.55 0.97 1.72
C VAL A 155 -5.44 1.26 2.92
N ALA A 156 -5.83 0.21 3.65
CA ALA A 156 -6.52 0.38 4.92
C ALA A 156 -5.60 1.06 5.93
N GLN A 157 -6.12 2.06 6.62
CA GLN A 157 -5.40 2.70 7.70
C GLN A 157 -5.40 1.80 8.93
N PRO A 158 -4.23 1.42 9.50
CA PRO A 158 -4.23 0.73 10.76
C PRO A 158 -4.77 1.68 11.85
N SER A 159 -5.79 1.24 12.56
CA SER A 159 -6.50 2.04 13.57
C SER A 159 -5.68 2.40 14.81
N ALA A 160 -4.43 1.94 14.92
CA ALA A 160 -3.46 2.37 15.94
C ALA A 160 -2.02 2.15 15.45
N PRO A 161 -1.09 3.09 15.70
CA PRO A 161 0.32 2.97 15.32
C PRO A 161 1.05 1.80 15.99
N LYS A 162 0.44 1.18 17.01
CA LYS A 162 0.97 0.02 17.76
C LYS A 162 0.12 -1.24 17.63
N ALA A 163 -0.96 -1.22 16.86
CA ALA A 163 -1.81 -2.39 16.62
C ALA A 163 -1.51 -2.96 15.23
N TYR A 164 -0.31 -3.52 15.07
CA TYR A 164 0.03 -4.35 13.91
C TYR A 164 -0.02 -5.85 14.28
N PRO A 165 -1.22 -6.48 14.26
CA PRO A 165 -1.27 -7.93 14.11
C PRO A 165 -0.97 -8.36 12.67
N LYS A 166 -0.99 -7.43 11.69
CA LYS A 166 -0.94 -7.75 10.26
C LYS A 166 0.38 -8.37 9.79
N THR A 167 1.53 -7.90 10.28
CA THR A 167 2.82 -8.45 9.84
C THR A 167 2.97 -9.93 10.19
N VAL A 168 2.40 -10.35 11.32
CA VAL A 168 2.42 -11.75 11.75
C VAL A 168 1.37 -12.58 10.98
N TYR A 169 0.19 -12.03 10.70
CA TYR A 169 -0.86 -12.73 9.95
C TYR A 169 -0.52 -12.89 8.46
N GLU A 170 0.02 -11.85 7.83
CA GLU A 170 0.49 -11.92 6.45
C GLU A 170 1.72 -12.81 6.33
N SER A 171 2.65 -12.76 7.29
CA SER A 171 3.79 -13.68 7.36
C SER A 171 3.36 -15.11 7.56
N LEU A 172 2.32 -15.38 8.37
CA LEU A 172 1.76 -16.73 8.56
C LEU A 172 0.99 -17.21 7.32
N TRP A 173 0.28 -16.32 6.63
CA TRP A 173 -0.41 -16.63 5.39
C TRP A 173 0.58 -16.92 4.24
N ASN A 174 1.65 -16.13 4.16
CA ASN A 174 2.73 -16.30 3.18
C ASN A 174 3.68 -17.45 3.53
N TYR A 175 3.68 -17.93 4.78
CA TYR A 175 4.44 -19.12 5.20
C TYR A 175 4.07 -20.36 4.38
N GLY A 176 2.82 -20.52 4.00
CA GLY A 176 2.37 -21.57 3.07
C GLY A 176 2.99 -21.45 1.66
N LYS A 177 3.65 -20.33 1.34
CA LYS A 177 4.31 -20.05 0.05
C LYS A 177 5.84 -19.94 0.14
N GLY A 178 6.46 -20.25 1.28
CA GLY A 178 7.92 -20.41 1.43
C GLY A 178 8.72 -19.13 1.64
N GLN A 179 8.14 -18.01 2.06
CA GLN A 179 8.86 -16.76 2.29
C GLN A 179 9.08 -16.45 3.79
N ASN A 180 10.38 -16.34 4.13
CA ASN A 180 11.03 -15.74 5.32
C ASN A 180 10.54 -16.11 6.74
N ILE A 181 11.06 -17.23 7.24
CA ILE A 181 11.00 -17.66 8.67
C ILE A 181 11.66 -16.63 9.62
N TYR A 182 12.64 -15.86 9.17
CA TYR A 182 13.37 -14.91 10.01
C TYR A 182 12.53 -13.73 10.48
N ASN A 183 11.71 -13.13 9.60
CA ASN A 183 10.85 -12.01 9.97
C ASN A 183 9.72 -12.42 10.92
N LEU A 184 9.27 -13.67 10.82
CA LEU A 184 8.27 -14.24 11.73
C LEU A 184 8.85 -14.46 13.13
N ALA A 185 10.09 -14.96 13.22
CA ALA A 185 10.75 -15.18 14.50
C ALA A 185 11.01 -13.87 15.23
N GLU A 186 11.41 -12.81 14.52
CA GLU A 186 11.67 -11.49 15.10
C GLU A 186 10.38 -10.79 15.57
N ALA A 187 9.30 -10.86 14.79
CA ALA A 187 8.00 -10.32 15.18
C ALA A 187 7.41 -11.04 16.42
N MET A 188 7.66 -12.36 16.54
CA MET A 188 7.16 -13.16 17.67
C MET A 188 7.87 -12.89 18.99
N VAL A 189 9.12 -12.43 18.98
CA VAL A 189 9.86 -12.11 20.22
C VAL A 189 9.20 -10.96 20.99
N HIS A 190 8.49 -10.07 20.30
CA HIS A 190 7.96 -8.83 20.88
C HIS A 190 6.43 -8.77 20.97
N ASP A 191 5.67 -9.71 20.41
CA ASP A 191 4.19 -9.72 20.43
C ASP A 191 3.60 -10.91 21.18
N LYS A 192 3.10 -10.65 22.40
CA LYS A 192 2.46 -11.66 23.26
C LYS A 192 1.21 -12.31 22.64
N LYS A 193 0.50 -11.60 21.73
CA LYS A 193 -0.69 -12.17 21.05
C LYS A 193 -0.26 -13.12 19.94
N ALA A 194 0.80 -12.76 19.22
CA ALA A 194 1.40 -13.64 18.21
C ALA A 194 1.95 -14.92 18.85
N GLN A 195 2.60 -14.81 20.02
CA GLN A 195 3.09 -15.96 20.79
C GLN A 195 1.93 -16.89 21.20
N LYS A 196 0.83 -16.32 21.70
CA LYS A 196 -0.36 -17.09 22.10
C LYS A 196 -1.00 -17.81 20.90
N TYR A 197 -1.15 -17.12 19.78
CA TYR A 197 -1.73 -17.69 18.56
C TYR A 197 -0.88 -18.82 17.97
N LEU A 198 0.45 -18.66 17.97
CA LEU A 198 1.36 -19.74 17.56
C LEU A 198 1.24 -20.94 18.50
N GLN A 199 1.18 -20.70 19.80
CA GLN A 199 1.03 -21.76 20.79
C GLN A 199 -0.27 -22.55 20.58
N GLU A 200 -1.39 -21.87 20.32
CA GLU A 200 -2.67 -22.50 19.99
C GLU A 200 -2.61 -23.27 18.66
N GLY A 201 -1.93 -22.73 17.65
CA GLY A 201 -1.72 -23.38 16.34
C GLY A 201 -0.86 -24.64 16.45
N ILE A 202 0.20 -24.61 17.24
CA ILE A 202 1.08 -25.77 17.50
C ILE A 202 0.30 -26.86 18.26
N VAL A 203 -0.45 -26.50 19.29
CA VAL A 203 -1.27 -27.46 20.03
C VAL A 203 -2.27 -28.14 19.11
N LYS A 204 -3.00 -27.39 18.29
CA LYS A 204 -3.94 -27.93 17.30
C LYS A 204 -3.29 -28.86 16.29
N PHE A 205 -2.12 -28.49 15.78
CA PHE A 205 -1.34 -29.32 14.85
C PHE A 205 -0.90 -30.64 15.50
N LEU A 206 -0.44 -30.61 16.75
CA LEU A 206 -0.07 -31.80 17.50
C LEU A 206 -1.27 -32.71 17.78
N GLU A 207 -2.46 -32.14 18.07
CA GLU A 207 -3.70 -32.88 18.22
C GLU A 207 -4.16 -33.57 16.92
N GLU A 208 -3.98 -32.91 15.77
CA GLU A 208 -4.28 -33.48 14.44
C GLU A 208 -3.32 -34.62 14.08
N LEU A 209 -2.02 -34.47 14.38
CA LEU A 209 -1.04 -35.55 14.21
C LEU A 209 -1.35 -36.76 15.10
N ALA A 210 -1.77 -36.54 16.33
CA ALA A 210 -2.15 -37.60 17.26
C ALA A 210 -3.41 -38.37 16.80
N LYS A 211 -4.35 -37.70 16.12
CA LYS A 211 -5.57 -38.30 15.55
C LYS A 211 -5.34 -39.04 14.23
N GLY A 212 -4.30 -38.67 13.48
CA GLY A 212 -3.96 -39.30 12.18
C GLY A 212 -3.03 -40.53 12.31
N SER A 213 -2.65 -40.92 13.54
CA SER A 213 -1.76 -42.07 13.82
C SER A 213 -2.49 -43.32 14.33
N ASN A 214 -3.80 -43.42 14.11
CA ASN A 214 -4.60 -44.63 14.39
C ASN A 214 -5.13 -45.24 13.09
#